data_f7e778e9807379797f5b10c321c92773
#
_entry.id   f7e778e9807379797f5b10c321c92773
#
_cell.length_a   1.000
_cell.length_b   1.000
_cell.length_c   1.000
_cell.angle_alpha   90.00
_cell.angle_beta   90.00
_cell.angle_gamma   90.00
#
_symmetry.space_group_name_H-M   'P 1'
#
loop_
_entity.id
_entity.type
_entity.pdbx_description
1 polymer ?
#
loop_
_entity_poly.entity_id
_entity_poly.type
_entity_poly.pdbx_seq_one_letter_code
_entity_poly.pdbx_strand_id
1 'polypeptide(L)'
;MKKKLLALFLALAMLLSLAACGNNSDPADNGKEPAQDQQGGDTQEPVDVTDSEFYGPIYDEWSEKTDDELYQMALEEVKENPEINIYATSSKMLKVEEKFEETYPGLDLVIMDLDQDEVLEKCVLESDSGNILGDVLQAKDVNGDVFFDYYEEGYCTAFYPKDISALIDEDLLRYGYPLYASQSFWYYNDEAFPDGQPVTNWWQIIEKNEDGSQKYRLFTKEIGTETAYLSLFASFVVNADQMEQAYKDLYGTDLEYTYDGSGFEFDVPENNAGLEYMWRFSQMKMTFIGDGDELVKAVDNSTADDPALALASGGKIGNRDESGFHIAWLTNLAPYTGLENCEYLYVVNNCKHPAAARLFIRWVTGGVDGKSGGLKPFSKEGNWPVRSDVEGDWNPA
;
A
#
# COMPACT_ATOMS: atom_id res chain seq x y z
N MET A 1 -27.90 -0.80 -0.04
CA MET A 1 -27.13 0.24 0.66
C MET A 1 -26.61 -0.24 2.02
N LYS A 2 -27.47 -0.71 2.97
CA LYS A 2 -27.00 -1.19 4.29
C LYS A 2 -25.91 -2.28 4.25
N LYS A 3 -25.92 -3.21 3.28
CA LYS A 3 -24.91 -4.27 3.15
C LYS A 3 -23.53 -3.76 2.65
N LYS A 4 -23.50 -2.67 1.88
CA LYS A 4 -22.23 -2.09 1.37
C LYS A 4 -21.53 -1.23 2.43
N LEU A 5 -22.33 -0.54 3.25
CA LEU A 5 -21.83 0.17 4.43
C LEU A 5 -21.22 -0.80 5.44
N LEU A 6 -21.89 -1.94 5.66
CA LEU A 6 -21.44 -2.99 6.58
C LEU A 6 -20.06 -3.56 6.16
N ALA A 7 -19.80 -3.71 4.86
CA ALA A 7 -18.51 -4.20 4.37
C ALA A 7 -17.37 -3.18 4.62
N LEU A 8 -17.61 -1.89 4.38
CA LEU A 8 -16.63 -0.84 4.63
C LEU A 8 -16.25 -0.75 6.13
N PHE A 9 -17.23 -0.91 7.01
CA PHE A 9 -17.02 -0.83 8.45
C PHE A 9 -16.56 -2.15 9.08
N LEU A 10 -16.86 -3.31 8.49
CA LEU A 10 -16.27 -4.58 8.90
C LEU A 10 -14.75 -4.61 8.66
N ALA A 11 -14.31 -4.03 7.54
CA ALA A 11 -12.89 -3.88 7.25
C ALA A 11 -12.21 -2.90 8.22
N LEU A 12 -12.88 -1.80 8.59
CA LEU A 12 -12.39 -0.87 9.61
C LEU A 12 -12.36 -1.50 11.01
N ALA A 13 -13.30 -2.40 11.32
CA ALA A 13 -13.33 -3.17 12.57
C ALA A 13 -12.16 -4.14 12.69
N MET A 14 -11.72 -4.74 11.60
CA MET A 14 -10.53 -5.60 11.58
C MET A 14 -9.25 -4.80 11.85
N LEU A 15 -9.16 -3.59 11.33
CA LEU A 15 -8.03 -2.69 11.60
C LEU A 15 -7.97 -2.20 13.05
N LEU A 16 -9.12 -2.02 13.70
CA LEU A 16 -9.20 -1.61 15.12
C LEU A 16 -9.07 -2.80 16.09
N SER A 17 -9.38 -4.03 15.67
CA SER A 17 -9.24 -5.23 16.52
C SER A 17 -7.79 -5.71 16.64
N LEU A 18 -6.90 -5.36 15.72
CA LEU A 18 -5.47 -5.66 15.79
C LEU A 18 -4.75 -4.87 16.90
N ALA A 19 -5.32 -3.75 17.34
CA ALA A 19 -4.80 -2.99 18.48
C ALA A 19 -5.18 -3.59 19.86
N ALA A 20 -6.00 -4.66 19.92
CA ALA A 20 -6.58 -5.17 21.17
C ALA A 20 -6.18 -6.61 21.57
N CYS A 21 -5.37 -7.33 20.80
CA CYS A 21 -5.00 -8.72 21.09
C CYS A 21 -3.50 -8.90 21.37
N GLY A 22 -3.10 -8.48 22.52
CA GLY A 22 -1.85 -8.91 23.16
C GLY A 22 -2.13 -9.70 24.45
N ASN A 23 -1.80 -10.98 24.44
CA ASN A 23 -1.75 -11.93 25.56
C ASN A 23 -3.05 -12.67 25.95
N ASN A 24 -3.06 -13.98 25.70
CA ASN A 24 -3.26 -14.96 26.78
C ASN A 24 -3.02 -16.41 26.35
N SER A 25 -2.09 -17.03 27.01
CA SER A 25 -1.84 -18.48 27.03
C SER A 25 -2.70 -19.20 28.08
N ASP A 26 -3.28 -20.32 27.66
CA ASP A 26 -3.63 -21.60 28.29
C ASP A 26 -4.67 -21.74 29.41
N PRO A 27 -5.49 -22.82 29.35
CA PRO A 27 -6.57 -23.10 30.26
C PRO A 27 -6.27 -24.18 31.29
N ALA A 28 -6.67 -23.98 32.51
CA ALA A 28 -6.97 -25.06 33.46
C ALA A 28 -7.99 -24.63 34.54
N ASP A 29 -9.16 -25.17 34.40
CA ASP A 29 -10.13 -25.74 35.32
C ASP A 29 -10.30 -25.28 36.79
N ASN A 30 -11.60 -25.20 37.13
CA ASN A 30 -12.27 -25.25 38.46
C ASN A 30 -12.59 -24.01 39.29
N GLY A 31 -13.86 -23.61 39.13
CA GLY A 31 -14.89 -23.51 40.20
C GLY A 31 -14.69 -22.56 41.37
N LYS A 32 -15.42 -21.46 41.42
CA LYS A 32 -16.44 -21.00 42.41
C LYS A 32 -16.67 -19.48 42.33
N GLU A 33 -17.94 -19.14 42.30
CA GLU A 33 -18.52 -17.79 42.49
C GLU A 33 -18.32 -17.21 43.91
N PRO A 34 -18.81 -15.97 44.18
CA PRO A 34 -18.41 -14.64 43.65
C PRO A 34 -17.95 -13.68 44.77
N ALA A 35 -17.26 -12.61 44.43
CA ALA A 35 -17.20 -11.44 45.31
C ALA A 35 -16.90 -10.14 44.48
N GLN A 36 -17.63 -9.14 44.86
CA GLN A 36 -17.85 -7.81 44.37
C GLN A 36 -16.62 -6.92 44.09
N ASP A 37 -16.87 -6.00 43.14
CA ASP A 37 -16.39 -4.62 43.03
C ASP A 37 -14.91 -4.30 43.30
N GLN A 38 -14.23 -3.89 42.19
CA GLN A 38 -13.46 -2.65 42.20
C GLN A 38 -13.33 -2.11 40.78
N GLN A 39 -13.92 -0.94 40.53
CA GLN A 39 -13.60 -0.04 39.43
C GLN A 39 -12.13 0.33 39.49
N GLY A 40 -11.37 0.00 38.47
CA GLY A 40 -10.09 0.52 38.14
C GLY A 40 -10.01 0.60 36.61
N GLY A 41 -10.40 1.74 36.06
CA GLY A 41 -10.18 2.03 34.67
C GLY A 41 -8.69 2.22 34.44
N ASP A 42 -8.00 1.19 33.97
CA ASP A 42 -6.70 1.33 33.33
C ASP A 42 -6.98 1.86 31.90
N THR A 43 -6.90 3.18 31.76
CA THR A 43 -6.63 3.78 30.48
C THR A 43 -5.22 3.36 30.10
N GLN A 44 -5.09 2.30 29.30
CA GLN A 44 -3.84 2.01 28.62
C GLN A 44 -3.54 3.21 27.72
N GLU A 45 -2.47 3.93 28.03
CA GLU A 45 -1.91 4.92 27.12
C GLU A 45 -1.67 4.22 25.77
N PRO A 46 -1.92 4.87 24.63
CA PRO A 46 -1.58 4.32 23.33
C PRO A 46 -0.10 3.90 23.37
N VAL A 47 0.18 2.64 23.05
CA VAL A 47 1.55 2.19 22.88
C VAL A 47 2.14 3.00 21.75
N ASP A 48 3.11 3.85 22.05
CA ASP A 48 3.86 4.57 21.02
C ASP A 48 4.74 3.53 20.28
N VAL A 49 4.22 3.05 19.17
CA VAL A 49 4.89 2.06 18.31
C VAL A 49 6.15 2.62 17.62
N THR A 50 6.40 3.94 17.75
CA THR A 50 7.61 4.58 17.20
C THR A 50 8.88 4.27 18.00
N ASP A 51 8.78 3.76 19.22
CA ASP A 51 9.90 3.43 20.10
C ASP A 51 10.18 1.91 20.19
N SER A 52 9.56 1.08 19.34
CA SER A 52 9.84 -0.35 19.37
C SER A 52 11.19 -0.66 18.71
N GLU A 53 12.05 -1.37 19.40
CA GLU A 53 13.31 -1.92 18.89
C GLU A 53 13.15 -2.87 17.67
N PHE A 54 11.91 -3.06 17.20
CA PHE A 54 11.54 -3.97 16.11
C PHE A 54 11.67 -3.37 14.70
N TYR A 55 11.88 -2.06 14.58
CA TYR A 55 11.84 -1.38 13.28
C TYR A 55 13.22 -0.84 12.91
N GLY A 56 13.81 -1.47 11.93
CA GLY A 56 15.07 -1.08 11.33
C GLY A 56 15.68 -2.22 10.51
N PRO A 57 16.56 -1.93 9.56
CA PRO A 57 17.20 -2.96 8.75
C PRO A 57 18.09 -3.85 9.62
N ILE A 58 17.82 -5.15 9.60
CA ILE A 58 18.68 -6.16 10.23
C ILE A 58 19.77 -6.55 9.23
N TYR A 59 21.00 -6.20 9.54
CA TYR A 59 22.16 -6.59 8.73
C TYR A 59 22.74 -7.92 9.18
N ASP A 60 22.90 -8.82 8.25
CA ASP A 60 23.46 -10.16 8.44
C ASP A 60 24.69 -10.40 7.54
N GLU A 61 25.16 -11.63 7.46
CA GLU A 61 26.29 -12.01 6.60
C GLU A 61 26.05 -11.80 5.11
N TRP A 62 24.78 -11.77 4.67
CA TRP A 62 24.41 -11.54 3.27
C TRP A 62 24.48 -10.05 2.91
N SER A 63 24.29 -9.18 3.90
CA SER A 63 24.22 -7.73 3.71
C SER A 63 25.54 -7.12 3.21
N GLU A 64 26.65 -7.76 3.51
CA GLU A 64 28.00 -7.32 3.09
C GLU A 64 28.46 -7.91 1.75
N LYS A 65 27.66 -8.84 1.16
CA LYS A 65 28.07 -9.50 -0.10
C LYS A 65 27.90 -8.59 -1.29
N THR A 66 28.89 -8.63 -2.16
CA THR A 66 28.88 -7.92 -3.45
C THR A 66 28.07 -8.68 -4.49
N ASP A 67 27.71 -8.00 -5.59
CA ASP A 67 27.02 -8.59 -6.74
C ASP A 67 27.83 -9.77 -7.31
N ASP A 68 29.17 -9.63 -7.43
CA ASP A 68 30.03 -10.69 -7.93
C ASP A 68 30.05 -11.93 -7.02
N GLU A 69 30.10 -11.74 -5.69
CA GLU A 69 30.06 -12.86 -4.74
C GLU A 69 28.71 -13.57 -4.79
N LEU A 70 27.61 -12.82 -4.80
CA LEU A 70 26.27 -13.40 -4.93
C LEU A 70 26.09 -14.11 -6.25
N TYR A 71 26.59 -13.55 -7.35
CA TYR A 71 26.53 -14.21 -8.67
C TYR A 71 27.29 -15.53 -8.71
N GLN A 72 28.50 -15.59 -8.16
CA GLN A 72 29.25 -16.85 -8.10
C GLN A 72 28.53 -17.90 -7.24
N MET A 73 27.92 -17.50 -6.12
CA MET A 73 27.13 -18.40 -5.28
C MET A 73 25.86 -18.88 -6.03
N ALA A 74 25.17 -17.99 -6.71
CA ALA A 74 23.97 -18.30 -7.49
C ALA A 74 24.25 -19.30 -8.60
N LEU A 75 25.39 -19.19 -9.30
CA LEU A 75 25.81 -20.17 -10.31
C LEU A 75 26.04 -21.57 -9.74
N GLU A 76 26.39 -21.70 -8.47
CA GLU A 76 26.48 -23.01 -7.81
C GLU A 76 25.07 -23.55 -7.45
N GLU A 77 24.16 -22.67 -6.98
CA GLU A 77 22.78 -23.04 -6.59
C GLU A 77 21.99 -23.60 -7.78
N VAL A 78 22.06 -22.94 -8.95
CA VAL A 78 21.29 -23.33 -10.14
C VAL A 78 21.78 -24.63 -10.81
N LYS A 79 22.88 -25.20 -10.37
CA LYS A 79 23.35 -26.52 -10.90
C LYS A 79 22.38 -27.66 -10.58
N GLU A 80 21.72 -27.60 -9.45
CA GLU A 80 20.77 -28.64 -9.03
C GLU A 80 19.33 -28.26 -9.38
N ASN A 81 19.01 -26.94 -9.32
CA ASN A 81 17.69 -26.39 -9.62
C ASN A 81 17.89 -25.18 -10.53
N PRO A 82 17.64 -25.29 -11.83
CA PRO A 82 18.04 -24.23 -12.79
C PRO A 82 17.11 -23.00 -12.77
N GLU A 83 15.87 -23.11 -12.27
CA GLU A 83 14.86 -22.07 -12.35
C GLU A 83 14.79 -21.28 -11.04
N ILE A 84 15.01 -19.97 -11.12
CA ILE A 84 14.84 -19.01 -10.01
C ILE A 84 13.44 -18.43 -10.10
N ASN A 85 12.61 -18.65 -9.09
CA ASN A 85 11.19 -18.31 -9.14
C ASN A 85 10.88 -17.01 -8.39
N ILE A 86 10.29 -16.05 -9.11
CA ILE A 86 9.87 -14.75 -8.59
C ILE A 86 8.34 -14.68 -8.61
N TYR A 87 7.72 -14.52 -7.45
CA TYR A 87 6.28 -14.30 -7.31
C TYR A 87 6.01 -12.81 -7.20
N ALA A 88 5.38 -12.25 -8.21
CA ALA A 88 5.22 -10.81 -8.37
C ALA A 88 3.75 -10.40 -8.44
N THR A 89 3.43 -9.25 -7.89
CA THR A 89 2.09 -8.64 -7.94
C THR A 89 1.97 -7.57 -9.01
N SER A 90 2.93 -7.53 -9.94
CA SER A 90 2.96 -6.52 -11.00
C SER A 90 3.48 -7.11 -12.30
N SER A 91 2.69 -7.04 -13.37
CA SER A 91 3.11 -7.41 -14.73
C SER A 91 4.35 -6.64 -15.25
N LYS A 92 4.73 -5.54 -14.58
CA LYS A 92 6.00 -4.84 -14.88
C LYS A 92 7.20 -5.73 -14.58
N MET A 93 7.09 -6.67 -13.63
CA MET A 93 8.16 -7.60 -13.28
C MET A 93 8.52 -8.54 -14.45
N LEU A 94 7.54 -8.95 -15.26
CA LEU A 94 7.79 -9.77 -16.47
C LEU A 94 8.76 -9.11 -17.46
N LYS A 95 8.92 -7.79 -17.40
CA LYS A 95 9.77 -7.02 -18.31
C LYS A 95 11.25 -7.02 -17.92
N VAL A 96 11.58 -7.58 -16.75
CA VAL A 96 12.97 -7.57 -16.26
C VAL A 96 13.70 -8.89 -16.54
N GLU A 97 12.98 -9.97 -16.86
CA GLU A 97 13.49 -11.33 -17.04
C GLU A 97 14.67 -11.37 -18.02
N GLU A 98 14.43 -11.07 -19.30
CA GLU A 98 15.46 -11.09 -20.33
C GLU A 98 16.70 -10.24 -19.96
N LYS A 99 16.47 -9.09 -19.35
CA LYS A 99 17.54 -8.15 -18.98
C LYS A 99 18.39 -8.66 -17.82
N PHE A 100 17.77 -9.36 -16.86
CA PHE A 100 18.51 -10.01 -15.77
C PHE A 100 19.40 -11.13 -16.32
N GLU A 101 18.86 -12.00 -17.16
CA GLU A 101 19.57 -13.11 -17.78
C GLU A 101 20.73 -12.66 -18.69
N GLU A 102 20.54 -11.56 -19.42
CA GLU A 102 21.62 -10.90 -20.15
C GLU A 102 22.74 -10.37 -19.23
N THR A 103 22.37 -9.86 -18.05
CA THR A 103 23.32 -9.31 -17.09
C THR A 103 24.08 -10.39 -16.34
N TYR A 104 23.39 -11.51 -16.02
CA TYR A 104 23.92 -12.64 -15.26
C TYR A 104 23.74 -13.96 -16.02
N PRO A 105 24.55 -14.21 -17.07
CA PRO A 105 24.43 -15.41 -17.91
C PRO A 105 24.51 -16.71 -17.10
N GLY A 106 23.57 -17.60 -17.35
CA GLY A 106 23.48 -18.91 -16.66
C GLY A 106 22.55 -18.88 -15.42
N LEU A 107 21.86 -17.76 -15.19
CA LEU A 107 20.75 -17.67 -14.24
C LEU A 107 19.48 -17.47 -15.04
N ASP A 108 18.53 -18.41 -14.92
CA ASP A 108 17.24 -18.37 -15.61
C ASP A 108 16.14 -17.98 -14.63
N LEU A 109 15.37 -16.90 -14.92
CA LEU A 109 14.23 -16.48 -14.11
C LEU A 109 12.94 -17.11 -14.60
N VAL A 110 12.06 -17.43 -13.68
CA VAL A 110 10.65 -17.74 -13.91
C VAL A 110 9.81 -16.78 -13.10
N ILE A 111 9.21 -15.80 -13.77
CA ILE A 111 8.42 -14.75 -13.10
C ILE A 111 6.94 -15.08 -13.25
N MET A 112 6.22 -15.15 -12.14
CA MET A 112 4.78 -15.34 -12.06
C MET A 112 4.11 -14.03 -11.66
N ASP A 113 3.24 -13.50 -12.54
CA ASP A 113 2.40 -12.35 -12.25
C ASP A 113 1.08 -12.87 -11.65
N LEU A 114 0.88 -12.65 -10.36
CA LEU A 114 -0.19 -13.20 -9.53
C LEU A 114 -0.88 -12.07 -8.74
N ASP A 115 -2.10 -12.30 -8.30
CA ASP A 115 -2.70 -11.43 -7.30
C ASP A 115 -1.98 -11.56 -5.94
N GLN A 116 -2.01 -10.51 -5.11
CA GLN A 116 -1.27 -10.50 -3.85
C GLN A 116 -1.63 -11.66 -2.93
N ASP A 117 -2.92 -11.96 -2.82
CA ASP A 117 -3.40 -13.08 -1.99
C ASP A 117 -2.84 -14.41 -2.51
N GLU A 118 -2.76 -14.60 -3.83
CA GLU A 118 -2.18 -15.80 -4.45
C GLU A 118 -0.67 -15.91 -4.19
N VAL A 119 0.09 -14.79 -4.25
CA VAL A 119 1.52 -14.76 -3.91
C VAL A 119 1.74 -15.22 -2.47
N LEU A 120 0.97 -14.67 -1.54
CA LEU A 120 1.11 -14.93 -0.12
C LEU A 120 0.64 -16.33 0.26
N GLU A 121 -0.53 -16.77 -0.21
CA GLU A 121 -1.03 -18.14 -0.02
C GLU A 121 -0.06 -19.19 -0.57
N LYS A 122 0.50 -18.95 -1.74
CA LYS A 122 1.47 -19.85 -2.37
C LYS A 122 2.73 -20.00 -1.51
N CYS A 123 3.24 -18.90 -0.95
CA CYS A 123 4.38 -18.93 -0.04
C CYS A 123 4.11 -19.80 1.20
N VAL A 124 2.96 -19.64 1.83
CA VAL A 124 2.54 -20.44 3.00
C VAL A 124 2.40 -21.92 2.65
N LEU A 125 1.65 -22.24 1.59
CA LEU A 125 1.42 -23.62 1.16
C LEU A 125 2.70 -24.36 0.82
N GLU A 126 3.65 -23.72 0.16
CA GLU A 126 4.95 -24.28 -0.16
C GLU A 126 5.80 -24.51 1.09
N SER A 127 5.79 -23.56 2.02
CA SER A 127 6.49 -23.65 3.30
C SER A 127 5.93 -24.80 4.14
N ASP A 128 4.61 -24.85 4.32
CA ASP A 128 3.93 -25.86 5.14
C ASP A 128 4.09 -27.29 4.58
N SER A 129 4.13 -27.40 3.25
CA SER A 129 4.38 -28.69 2.60
C SER A 129 5.85 -29.11 2.60
N GLY A 130 6.78 -28.20 2.91
CA GLY A 130 8.23 -28.41 2.79
C GLY A 130 8.70 -28.52 1.34
N ASN A 131 7.89 -28.10 0.36
CA ASN A 131 8.24 -28.06 -1.05
C ASN A 131 8.31 -26.63 -1.57
N ILE A 132 9.30 -25.90 -1.11
CA ILE A 132 9.51 -24.49 -1.44
C ILE A 132 10.04 -24.39 -2.86
N LEU A 133 9.35 -23.62 -3.69
CA LEU A 133 9.70 -23.34 -5.08
C LEU A 133 10.02 -21.86 -5.30
N GLY A 134 9.33 -20.96 -4.62
CA GLY A 134 9.55 -19.52 -4.69
C GLY A 134 10.88 -19.11 -4.09
N ASP A 135 11.56 -18.13 -4.68
CA ASP A 135 12.81 -17.57 -4.18
C ASP A 135 12.65 -16.13 -3.74
N VAL A 136 11.83 -15.33 -4.46
CA VAL A 136 11.53 -13.94 -4.13
C VAL A 136 10.02 -13.69 -4.18
N LEU A 137 9.53 -12.92 -3.23
CA LEU A 137 8.18 -12.37 -3.22
C LEU A 137 8.22 -10.87 -3.47
N GLN A 138 7.30 -10.37 -4.30
CA GLN A 138 6.94 -8.96 -4.37
C GLN A 138 5.54 -8.79 -3.78
N ALA A 139 5.40 -7.90 -2.83
CA ALA A 139 4.10 -7.59 -2.22
C ALA A 139 4.05 -6.14 -1.74
N LYS A 140 2.82 -5.60 -1.66
CA LYS A 140 2.56 -4.36 -0.93
C LYS A 140 2.28 -4.68 0.53
N ASP A 141 2.83 -3.87 1.42
CA ASP A 141 2.50 -3.96 2.84
C ASP A 141 1.88 -2.66 3.33
N VAL A 142 0.64 -2.41 2.92
CA VAL A 142 -0.07 -1.14 3.17
C VAL A 142 -0.61 -1.04 4.59
N ASN A 143 -0.87 -2.17 5.22
CA ASN A 143 -1.51 -2.31 6.53
C ASN A 143 -0.70 -3.14 7.52
N GLY A 144 0.50 -3.58 7.16
CA GLY A 144 1.36 -4.39 7.99
C GLY A 144 1.10 -5.91 7.91
N ASP A 145 0.12 -6.36 7.13
CA ASP A 145 -0.25 -7.79 7.06
C ASP A 145 0.94 -8.66 6.62
N VAL A 146 1.71 -8.20 5.62
CA VAL A 146 2.86 -8.98 5.12
C VAL A 146 3.92 -9.11 6.21
N PHE A 147 4.16 -8.03 6.95
CA PHE A 147 5.12 -8.04 8.04
C PHE A 147 4.66 -8.97 9.18
N PHE A 148 3.45 -8.78 9.70
CA PHE A 148 2.97 -9.52 10.87
C PHE A 148 2.64 -10.98 10.57
N ASP A 149 1.99 -11.27 9.44
CA ASP A 149 1.45 -12.60 9.17
C ASP A 149 2.41 -13.49 8.36
N TYR A 150 3.44 -12.91 7.71
CA TYR A 150 4.35 -13.68 6.86
C TYR A 150 5.82 -13.52 7.25
N TYR A 151 6.28 -12.29 7.51
CA TYR A 151 7.66 -12.05 7.88
C TYR A 151 7.94 -12.51 9.33
N GLU A 152 7.15 -12.10 10.31
CA GLU A 152 7.32 -12.52 11.72
C GLU A 152 7.04 -14.01 11.91
N GLU A 153 6.11 -14.58 11.16
CA GLU A 153 5.82 -16.02 11.16
C GLU A 153 6.91 -16.86 10.45
N GLY A 154 7.86 -16.20 9.80
CA GLY A 154 9.04 -16.86 9.23
C GLY A 154 8.83 -17.51 7.86
N TYR A 155 7.84 -17.08 7.09
CA TYR A 155 7.65 -17.52 5.70
C TYR A 155 8.61 -16.83 4.74
N CYS A 156 8.94 -15.59 5.01
CA CYS A 156 9.88 -14.79 4.23
C CYS A 156 10.79 -13.93 5.12
N THR A 157 11.80 -13.33 4.55
CA THR A 157 12.69 -12.38 5.22
C THR A 157 13.05 -11.22 4.29
N ALA A 158 13.26 -10.05 4.86
CA ALA A 158 13.82 -8.92 4.15
C ALA A 158 15.34 -9.11 3.98
N PHE A 159 15.87 -8.59 2.88
CA PHE A 159 17.30 -8.54 2.63
C PHE A 159 17.74 -7.08 2.49
N TYR A 160 18.67 -6.65 3.32
CA TYR A 160 19.17 -5.28 3.34
C TYR A 160 20.64 -5.24 2.90
N PRO A 161 20.94 -5.04 1.61
CA PRO A 161 22.32 -4.84 1.16
C PRO A 161 22.85 -3.53 1.72
N LYS A 162 23.88 -3.61 2.55
CA LYS A 162 24.35 -2.49 3.40
C LYS A 162 24.82 -1.27 2.62
N ASP A 163 25.45 -1.50 1.46
CA ASP A 163 25.99 -0.45 0.60
C ASP A 163 24.89 0.41 -0.05
N ILE A 164 23.75 -0.19 -0.40
CA ILE A 164 22.66 0.52 -1.09
C ILE A 164 21.49 0.85 -0.16
N SER A 165 21.30 0.13 0.95
CA SER A 165 20.26 0.48 1.94
C SER A 165 20.48 1.85 2.58
N ALA A 166 21.73 2.29 2.70
CA ALA A 166 22.06 3.64 3.20
C ALA A 166 21.58 4.79 2.29
N LEU A 167 21.11 4.49 1.08
CA LEU A 167 20.56 5.45 0.12
C LEU A 167 19.02 5.56 0.20
N ILE A 168 18.40 4.78 1.08
CA ILE A 168 16.95 4.69 1.30
C ILE A 168 16.63 5.29 2.68
N ASP A 169 15.52 5.99 2.79
CA ASP A 169 15.03 6.47 4.08
C ASP A 169 14.78 5.26 5.01
N GLU A 170 15.27 5.34 6.25
CA GLU A 170 15.17 4.27 7.23
C GLU A 170 13.72 3.88 7.51
N ASP A 171 12.80 4.84 7.48
CA ASP A 171 11.37 4.59 7.66
C ASP A 171 10.79 3.68 6.57
N LEU A 172 11.32 3.72 5.35
CA LEU A 172 10.89 2.82 4.26
C LEU A 172 11.48 1.41 4.36
N LEU A 173 12.52 1.21 5.18
CA LEU A 173 13.16 -0.10 5.39
C LEU A 173 12.50 -0.93 6.51
N ARG A 174 11.45 -0.43 7.14
CA ARG A 174 10.83 -1.08 8.31
C ARG A 174 10.16 -2.41 8.00
N TYR A 175 9.53 -2.52 6.83
CA TYR A 175 8.63 -3.64 6.53
C TYR A 175 9.14 -4.56 5.41
N GLY A 176 10.34 -4.34 4.91
CA GLY A 176 10.91 -5.10 3.80
C GLY A 176 11.91 -4.27 3.02
N TYR A 177 12.42 -4.79 1.90
CA TYR A 177 13.29 -4.03 1.02
C TYR A 177 12.46 -3.36 -0.10
N PRO A 178 12.32 -2.03 -0.11
CA PRO A 178 11.40 -1.35 -1.00
C PRO A 178 11.96 -1.29 -2.42
N LEU A 179 11.10 -1.52 -3.41
CA LEU A 179 11.40 -1.43 -4.84
C LEU A 179 11.08 -0.02 -5.39
N TYR A 180 9.89 0.46 -5.13
CA TYR A 180 9.43 1.80 -5.47
C TYR A 180 8.21 2.15 -4.59
N ALA A 181 7.93 3.44 -4.49
CA ALA A 181 6.73 3.94 -3.84
C ALA A 181 5.71 4.44 -4.86
N SER A 182 4.45 4.42 -4.48
CA SER A 182 3.34 4.96 -5.26
C SER A 182 2.22 5.41 -4.33
N GLN A 183 1.24 6.16 -4.85
CA GLN A 183 -0.01 6.42 -4.15
C GLN A 183 -1.19 6.45 -5.10
N SER A 184 -2.41 6.47 -4.55
CA SER A 184 -3.63 6.72 -5.31
C SER A 184 -3.98 8.20 -5.25
N PHE A 185 -4.47 8.73 -6.37
CA PHE A 185 -4.89 10.11 -6.51
C PHE A 185 -6.33 10.20 -6.97
N TRP A 186 -7.00 11.29 -6.61
CA TRP A 186 -8.15 11.72 -7.33
C TRP A 186 -7.73 12.38 -8.64
N TYR A 187 -8.28 11.91 -9.74
CA TYR A 187 -8.11 12.46 -11.08
C TYR A 187 -9.26 13.40 -11.42
N TYR A 188 -8.95 14.43 -12.21
CA TYR A 188 -9.91 15.35 -12.80
C TYR A 188 -9.58 15.60 -14.27
N ASN A 189 -10.52 16.12 -15.06
CA ASN A 189 -10.31 16.50 -16.45
C ASN A 189 -9.69 17.90 -16.50
N ASP A 190 -8.45 18.01 -16.98
CA ASP A 190 -7.69 19.28 -17.02
C ASP A 190 -8.15 20.20 -18.16
N GLU A 191 -8.78 19.68 -19.22
CA GLU A 191 -9.43 20.49 -20.25
C GLU A 191 -10.72 21.15 -19.72
N ALA A 192 -11.47 20.43 -18.87
CA ALA A 192 -12.66 20.97 -18.19
C ALA A 192 -12.32 22.01 -17.15
N PHE A 193 -11.13 21.95 -16.56
CA PHE A 193 -10.62 22.86 -15.53
C PHE A 193 -9.25 23.46 -15.89
N PRO A 194 -9.18 24.32 -16.91
CA PRO A 194 -7.91 24.85 -17.43
C PRO A 194 -7.19 25.80 -16.46
N ASP A 195 -7.89 26.32 -15.46
CA ASP A 195 -7.32 27.18 -14.42
C ASP A 195 -6.65 26.42 -13.26
N GLY A 196 -6.67 25.09 -13.32
CA GLY A 196 -6.07 24.19 -12.34
C GLY A 196 -7.09 23.27 -11.64
N GLN A 197 -6.63 22.53 -10.62
CA GLN A 197 -7.44 21.54 -9.93
C GLN A 197 -8.70 22.17 -9.29
N PRO A 198 -9.88 21.54 -9.46
CA PRO A 198 -11.13 22.10 -8.98
C PRO A 198 -11.37 21.94 -7.47
N VAL A 199 -10.53 21.14 -6.79
CA VAL A 199 -10.67 20.74 -5.39
C VAL A 199 -9.32 20.83 -4.71
N THR A 200 -9.27 21.41 -3.52
CA THR A 200 -8.05 21.55 -2.70
C THR A 200 -8.22 20.98 -1.29
N ASN A 201 -9.37 20.35 -1.02
CA ASN A 201 -9.69 19.79 0.27
C ASN A 201 -10.62 18.59 0.11
N TRP A 202 -10.42 17.54 0.88
CA TRP A 202 -11.25 16.33 0.82
C TRP A 202 -12.73 16.62 1.03
N TRP A 203 -13.09 17.56 1.89
CA TRP A 203 -14.49 17.92 2.14
C TRP A 203 -15.21 18.47 0.91
N GLN A 204 -14.49 19.08 -0.04
CA GLN A 204 -15.05 19.56 -1.30
C GLN A 204 -15.47 18.44 -2.26
N ILE A 205 -14.85 17.26 -2.15
CA ILE A 205 -15.19 16.08 -2.99
C ILE A 205 -16.63 15.64 -2.74
N ILE A 206 -17.11 15.82 -1.51
CA ILE A 206 -18.45 15.42 -1.08
C ILE A 206 -19.46 16.58 -1.02
N GLU A 207 -19.09 17.74 -1.57
CA GLU A 207 -20.01 18.88 -1.66
C GLU A 207 -21.22 18.59 -2.55
N LYS A 208 -22.31 19.26 -2.22
CA LYS A 208 -23.54 19.26 -2.98
C LYS A 208 -23.84 20.65 -3.53
N ASN A 209 -24.50 20.71 -4.66
CA ASN A 209 -25.06 21.92 -5.23
C ASN A 209 -26.24 22.43 -4.37
N GLU A 210 -26.70 23.65 -4.61
CA GLU A 210 -27.83 24.29 -3.90
C GLU A 210 -29.12 23.46 -3.97
N ASP A 211 -29.30 22.69 -5.05
CA ASP A 211 -30.47 21.82 -5.25
C ASP A 211 -30.34 20.45 -4.56
N GLY A 212 -29.21 20.21 -3.83
CA GLY A 212 -28.89 18.97 -3.13
C GLY A 212 -28.29 17.88 -4.01
N SER A 213 -28.08 18.11 -5.31
CA SER A 213 -27.36 17.17 -6.19
C SER A 213 -25.85 17.17 -5.85
N GLN A 214 -25.17 16.07 -6.20
CA GLN A 214 -23.72 16.00 -6.05
C GLN A 214 -23.03 16.96 -7.02
N LYS A 215 -21.97 17.62 -6.56
CA LYS A 215 -21.16 18.51 -7.37
C LYS A 215 -20.31 17.75 -8.39
N TYR A 216 -19.82 16.56 -8.02
CA TYR A 216 -18.99 15.71 -8.87
C TYR A 216 -19.59 14.32 -9.02
N ARG A 217 -19.48 13.74 -10.21
CA ARG A 217 -19.64 12.28 -10.39
C ARG A 217 -18.40 11.60 -9.84
N LEU A 218 -18.58 10.64 -8.94
CA LEU A 218 -17.48 9.96 -8.27
C LEU A 218 -17.32 8.54 -8.81
N PHE A 219 -16.10 8.22 -9.22
CA PHE A 219 -15.69 6.92 -9.71
C PHE A 219 -14.56 6.36 -8.85
N THR A 220 -14.62 5.08 -8.52
CA THR A 220 -13.58 4.40 -7.77
C THR A 220 -13.70 2.89 -7.97
N LYS A 221 -12.68 2.12 -7.61
CA LYS A 221 -12.84 0.69 -7.35
C LYS A 221 -13.69 0.49 -6.09
N GLU A 222 -14.17 -0.74 -5.86
CA GLU A 222 -14.86 -1.05 -4.60
C GLU A 222 -13.86 -0.90 -3.44
N ILE A 223 -14.12 0.06 -2.54
CA ILE A 223 -13.15 0.46 -1.50
C ILE A 223 -12.82 -0.70 -0.57
N GLY A 224 -13.82 -1.56 -0.26
CA GLY A 224 -13.65 -2.71 0.62
C GLY A 224 -12.79 -3.85 0.07
N THR A 225 -12.41 -3.80 -1.19
CA THR A 225 -11.56 -4.81 -1.85
C THR A 225 -10.16 -4.29 -2.19
N GLU A 226 -9.89 -3.01 -1.94
CA GLU A 226 -8.60 -2.37 -2.24
C GLU A 226 -7.93 -1.92 -0.94
N THR A 227 -6.96 -2.68 -0.46
CA THR A 227 -6.26 -2.41 0.82
C THR A 227 -5.72 -0.98 0.89
N ALA A 228 -5.16 -0.45 -0.21
CA ALA A 228 -4.65 0.91 -0.24
C ALA A 228 -5.75 1.97 -0.01
N TYR A 229 -6.98 1.73 -0.47
CA TYR A 229 -8.10 2.64 -0.20
C TYR A 229 -8.61 2.49 1.22
N LEU A 230 -8.67 1.26 1.74
CA LEU A 230 -9.02 1.03 3.14
C LEU A 230 -8.06 1.76 4.08
N SER A 231 -6.76 1.64 3.86
CA SER A 231 -5.74 2.31 4.67
C SER A 231 -5.83 3.84 4.55
N LEU A 232 -6.07 4.36 3.33
CA LEU A 232 -6.28 5.80 3.13
C LEU A 232 -7.48 6.32 3.95
N PHE A 233 -8.62 5.65 3.89
CA PHE A 233 -9.80 6.07 4.66
C PHE A 233 -9.62 5.82 6.17
N ALA A 234 -8.92 4.76 6.58
CA ALA A 234 -8.57 4.52 7.97
C ALA A 234 -7.66 5.63 8.52
N SER A 235 -6.74 6.16 7.70
CA SER A 235 -5.87 7.27 8.09
C SER A 235 -6.64 8.53 8.45
N PHE A 236 -7.82 8.78 7.87
CA PHE A 236 -8.67 9.91 8.24
C PHE A 236 -9.21 9.78 9.66
N VAL A 237 -9.51 8.53 10.08
CA VAL A 237 -9.99 8.25 11.44
C VAL A 237 -8.87 8.47 12.46
N VAL A 238 -7.67 8.01 12.14
CA VAL A 238 -6.47 8.19 12.99
C VAL A 238 -6.06 9.65 13.07
N ASN A 239 -6.18 10.40 11.96
CA ASN A 239 -5.82 11.82 11.88
C ASN A 239 -7.06 12.73 11.93
N ALA A 240 -8.03 12.41 12.80
CA ALA A 240 -9.31 13.13 12.92
C ALA A 240 -9.12 14.62 13.17
N ASP A 241 -8.15 15.02 13.99
CA ASP A 241 -7.87 16.42 14.30
C ASP A 241 -7.45 17.20 13.05
N GLN A 242 -6.67 16.57 12.16
CA GLN A 242 -6.27 17.19 10.90
C GLN A 242 -7.46 17.31 9.94
N MET A 243 -8.34 16.32 9.90
CA MET A 243 -9.57 16.35 9.11
C MET A 243 -10.53 17.44 9.61
N GLU A 244 -10.68 17.61 10.93
CA GLU A 244 -11.49 18.68 11.51
C GLU A 244 -10.90 20.07 11.21
N GLN A 245 -9.58 20.22 11.36
CA GLN A 245 -8.91 21.47 11.03
C GLN A 245 -9.07 21.83 9.54
N ALA A 246 -8.92 20.85 8.65
CA ALA A 246 -9.13 21.07 7.21
C ALA A 246 -10.57 21.51 6.88
N TYR A 247 -11.57 20.99 7.61
CA TYR A 247 -12.95 21.46 7.49
C TYR A 247 -13.09 22.92 7.93
N LYS A 248 -12.53 23.23 9.08
CA LYS A 248 -12.59 24.57 9.68
C LYS A 248 -11.89 25.62 8.81
N ASP A 249 -10.73 25.28 8.26
CA ASP A 249 -9.99 26.18 7.37
C ASP A 249 -10.75 26.43 6.06
N LEU A 250 -11.48 25.42 5.56
CA LEU A 250 -12.24 25.54 4.33
C LEU A 250 -13.53 26.38 4.51
N TYR A 251 -14.32 26.09 5.57
CA TYR A 251 -15.65 26.66 5.73
C TYR A 251 -15.73 27.78 6.78
N GLY A 252 -14.70 27.95 7.60
CA GLY A 252 -14.67 28.96 8.66
C GLY A 252 -15.64 28.72 9.84
N THR A 253 -16.17 27.48 9.95
CA THR A 253 -17.09 27.03 10.98
C THR A 253 -16.66 25.74 11.61
N ASP A 254 -17.14 25.43 12.80
CA ASP A 254 -16.92 24.14 13.43
C ASP A 254 -17.67 23.04 12.67
N LEU A 255 -17.10 21.81 12.67
CA LEU A 255 -17.71 20.64 12.05
C LEU A 255 -18.93 20.20 12.88
N GLU A 256 -20.05 19.98 12.20
CA GLU A 256 -21.23 19.35 12.79
C GLU A 256 -21.18 17.84 12.53
N TYR A 257 -21.18 17.05 13.61
CA TYR A 257 -21.16 15.61 13.54
C TYR A 257 -22.57 15.05 13.36
N THR A 258 -22.77 14.25 12.33
CA THR A 258 -24.07 13.69 11.94
C THR A 258 -24.12 12.17 12.02
N TYR A 259 -22.96 11.48 12.10
CA TYR A 259 -22.95 10.05 12.37
C TYR A 259 -23.25 9.80 13.85
N ASP A 260 -24.01 8.78 14.16
CA ASP A 260 -24.47 8.46 15.53
C ASP A 260 -23.92 7.13 16.06
N GLY A 261 -23.04 6.46 15.29
CA GLY A 261 -22.49 5.16 15.64
C GLY A 261 -23.51 4.01 15.61
N SER A 262 -24.78 4.30 15.31
CA SER A 262 -25.82 3.29 15.27
C SER A 262 -25.61 2.32 14.11
N GLY A 263 -25.71 1.03 14.40
CA GLY A 263 -25.57 -0.03 13.40
C GLY A 263 -24.16 -0.60 13.29
N PHE A 264 -23.23 -0.17 14.15
CA PHE A 264 -21.96 -0.86 14.36
C PHE A 264 -22.08 -1.86 15.50
N GLU A 265 -21.37 -2.99 15.39
CA GLU A 265 -21.29 -4.04 16.42
C GLU A 265 -20.22 -3.72 17.48
N PHE A 266 -19.52 -2.59 17.32
CA PHE A 266 -18.44 -2.13 18.20
C PHE A 266 -18.58 -0.64 18.47
N ASP A 267 -17.94 -0.18 19.55
CA ASP A 267 -17.94 1.23 19.93
C ASP A 267 -17.09 2.05 18.92
N VAL A 268 -17.69 3.06 18.32
CA VAL A 268 -16.97 4.02 17.48
C VAL A 268 -16.68 5.30 18.26
N PRO A 269 -15.52 5.95 18.03
CA PRO A 269 -15.21 7.22 18.68
C PRO A 269 -16.27 8.28 18.39
N GLU A 270 -16.75 8.97 19.42
CA GLU A 270 -17.59 10.14 19.26
C GLU A 270 -16.77 11.33 18.74
N ASN A 271 -17.41 12.16 17.90
CA ASN A 271 -16.80 13.41 17.38
C ASN A 271 -15.46 13.18 16.65
N ASN A 272 -15.37 12.13 15.85
CA ASN A 272 -14.21 11.87 14.99
C ASN A 272 -14.47 12.37 13.57
N ALA A 273 -13.70 13.37 13.12
CA ALA A 273 -13.91 14.00 11.82
C ALA A 273 -13.63 13.06 10.62
N GLY A 274 -12.75 12.07 10.78
CA GLY A 274 -12.53 11.05 9.77
C GLY A 274 -13.76 10.16 9.60
N LEU A 275 -14.39 9.73 10.70
CA LEU A 275 -15.65 8.95 10.65
C LEU A 275 -16.80 9.80 10.09
N GLU A 276 -16.89 11.07 10.46
CA GLU A 276 -17.89 11.98 9.87
C GLU A 276 -17.69 12.14 8.37
N TYR A 277 -16.44 12.31 7.91
CA TYR A 277 -16.14 12.34 6.48
C TYR A 277 -16.57 11.07 5.77
N MET A 278 -16.18 9.89 6.30
CA MET A 278 -16.54 8.59 5.72
C MET A 278 -18.05 8.37 5.72
N TRP A 279 -18.73 8.78 6.78
CA TRP A 279 -20.19 8.75 6.84
C TRP A 279 -20.83 9.58 5.73
N ARG A 280 -20.42 10.83 5.57
CA ARG A 280 -20.92 11.70 4.48
C ARG A 280 -20.54 11.16 3.10
N PHE A 281 -19.30 10.68 2.94
CA PHE A 281 -18.82 10.06 1.70
C PHE A 281 -19.65 8.83 1.31
N SER A 282 -20.04 8.00 2.27
CA SER A 282 -20.88 6.83 2.02
C SER A 282 -22.30 7.15 1.57
N GLN A 283 -22.77 8.38 1.82
CA GLN A 283 -24.07 8.87 1.33
C GLN A 283 -24.00 9.40 -0.10
N MET A 284 -22.79 9.52 -0.67
CA MET A 284 -22.60 9.94 -2.04
C MET A 284 -22.94 8.79 -3.01
N LYS A 285 -23.43 9.15 -4.19
CA LYS A 285 -23.62 8.20 -5.28
C LYS A 285 -22.28 7.96 -5.95
N MET A 286 -21.72 6.77 -5.79
CA MET A 286 -20.46 6.34 -6.43
C MET A 286 -20.71 5.33 -7.54
N THR A 287 -19.86 5.38 -8.56
CA THR A 287 -19.80 4.36 -9.62
C THR A 287 -18.53 3.54 -9.42
N PHE A 288 -18.69 2.24 -9.21
CA PHE A 288 -17.57 1.31 -9.03
C PHE A 288 -17.15 0.72 -10.36
N ILE A 289 -15.86 0.85 -10.68
CA ILE A 289 -15.22 0.31 -11.89
C ILE A 289 -13.95 -0.40 -11.44
N GLY A 290 -13.82 -1.70 -11.74
CA GLY A 290 -12.65 -2.51 -11.34
C GLY A 290 -11.37 -2.16 -12.11
N ASP A 291 -11.51 -1.72 -13.36
CA ASP A 291 -10.38 -1.38 -14.21
C ASP A 291 -9.95 0.09 -14.04
N GLY A 292 -8.65 0.31 -13.77
CA GLY A 292 -8.10 1.65 -13.50
C GLY A 292 -8.03 2.54 -14.74
N ASP A 293 -7.90 1.97 -15.95
CA ASP A 293 -7.88 2.74 -17.19
C ASP A 293 -9.28 3.23 -17.55
N GLU A 294 -10.30 2.42 -17.32
CA GLU A 294 -11.70 2.82 -17.47
C GLU A 294 -12.12 3.87 -16.41
N LEU A 295 -11.51 3.86 -15.21
CA LEU A 295 -11.73 4.92 -14.21
C LEU A 295 -11.27 6.29 -14.74
N VAL A 296 -10.03 6.40 -15.22
CA VAL A 296 -9.50 7.68 -15.70
C VAL A 296 -10.13 8.09 -17.03
N LYS A 297 -10.57 7.15 -17.86
CA LYS A 297 -11.36 7.42 -19.06
C LYS A 297 -12.74 8.01 -18.73
N ALA A 298 -13.36 7.61 -17.62
CA ALA A 298 -14.61 8.21 -17.18
C ALA A 298 -14.43 9.69 -16.80
N VAL A 299 -13.24 10.06 -16.30
CA VAL A 299 -12.85 11.44 -16.04
C VAL A 299 -12.59 12.21 -17.35
N ASP A 300 -11.84 11.65 -18.28
CA ASP A 300 -11.58 12.23 -19.59
C ASP A 300 -12.87 12.61 -20.34
N ASN A 301 -13.91 11.79 -20.21
CA ASN A 301 -15.23 12.06 -20.80
C ASN A 301 -16.08 13.07 -20.01
N SER A 302 -15.56 13.73 -18.98
CA SER A 302 -16.30 14.72 -18.19
C SER A 302 -16.15 16.13 -18.75
N THR A 303 -17.02 17.03 -18.31
CA THR A 303 -17.01 18.44 -18.72
C THR A 303 -17.16 19.35 -17.50
N ALA A 304 -16.95 20.65 -17.66
CA ALA A 304 -17.15 21.62 -16.58
C ALA A 304 -18.60 21.65 -16.06
N ASP A 305 -19.58 21.39 -16.93
CA ASP A 305 -21.02 21.36 -16.55
C ASP A 305 -21.44 20.03 -15.91
N ASP A 306 -20.68 18.93 -16.17
CA ASP A 306 -20.93 17.60 -15.60
C ASP A 306 -19.57 17.00 -15.14
N PRO A 307 -18.98 17.56 -14.09
CA PRO A 307 -17.62 17.20 -13.68
C PRO A 307 -17.55 15.83 -13.00
N ALA A 308 -16.43 15.14 -13.23
CA ALA A 308 -16.15 13.86 -12.63
C ALA A 308 -14.80 13.86 -11.89
N LEU A 309 -14.74 13.08 -10.83
CA LEU A 309 -13.50 12.72 -10.14
C LEU A 309 -13.38 11.20 -10.07
N ALA A 310 -12.17 10.66 -10.27
CA ALA A 310 -11.90 9.24 -10.10
C ALA A 310 -10.72 9.00 -9.17
N LEU A 311 -10.89 8.11 -8.19
CA LEU A 311 -9.78 7.65 -7.36
C LEU A 311 -9.10 6.46 -8.01
N ALA A 312 -7.83 6.61 -8.39
CA ALA A 312 -7.06 5.57 -9.05
C ALA A 312 -5.57 5.65 -8.71
N SER A 313 -4.82 4.58 -8.98
CA SER A 313 -3.36 4.55 -8.84
C SER A 313 -2.69 5.66 -9.64
N GLY A 314 -1.67 6.29 -9.07
CA GLY A 314 -0.89 7.36 -9.69
C GLY A 314 -0.36 7.00 -11.08
N GLY A 315 0.06 5.76 -11.29
CA GLY A 315 0.57 5.31 -12.59
C GLY A 315 -0.43 5.37 -13.76
N LYS A 316 -1.73 5.61 -13.49
CA LYS A 316 -2.76 5.79 -14.53
C LYS A 316 -2.65 7.13 -15.25
N ILE A 317 -1.85 8.05 -14.77
CA ILE A 317 -1.52 9.31 -15.46
C ILE A 317 -0.87 9.06 -16.83
N GLY A 318 -0.18 7.93 -17.00
CA GLY A 318 0.40 7.52 -18.28
C GLY A 318 -0.60 7.46 -19.45
N ASN A 319 -1.90 7.30 -19.16
CA ASN A 319 -2.95 7.36 -20.17
C ASN A 319 -3.05 8.72 -20.88
N ARG A 320 -2.52 9.77 -20.28
CA ARG A 320 -2.40 11.07 -20.92
C ARG A 320 -1.58 10.98 -22.22
N ASP A 321 -0.44 10.30 -22.16
CA ASP A 321 0.46 10.15 -23.30
C ASP A 321 0.11 8.94 -24.17
N GLU A 322 -0.33 7.83 -23.56
CA GLU A 322 -0.61 6.57 -24.26
C GLU A 322 -1.95 6.61 -25.01
N SER A 323 -2.96 7.30 -24.46
CA SER A 323 -4.33 7.33 -24.98
C SER A 323 -4.81 8.74 -25.34
N GLY A 324 -4.05 9.77 -25.05
CA GLY A 324 -4.41 11.16 -25.30
C GLY A 324 -5.51 11.67 -24.36
N PHE A 325 -5.63 11.15 -23.15
CA PHE A 325 -6.65 11.57 -22.19
C PHE A 325 -6.31 12.93 -21.57
N HIS A 326 -7.33 13.74 -21.36
CA HIS A 326 -7.26 15.03 -20.66
C HIS A 326 -7.47 14.78 -19.16
N ILE A 327 -6.42 14.35 -18.48
CA ILE A 327 -6.46 14.00 -17.06
C ILE A 327 -5.27 14.58 -16.29
N ALA A 328 -5.54 15.03 -15.10
CA ALA A 328 -4.52 15.45 -14.13
C ALA A 328 -4.91 14.98 -12.71
N TRP A 329 -3.95 15.07 -11.79
CA TRP A 329 -4.16 14.72 -10.39
C TRP A 329 -4.58 15.91 -9.56
N LEU A 330 -5.34 15.64 -8.50
CA LEU A 330 -5.45 16.54 -7.35
C LEU A 330 -4.20 16.34 -6.49
N THR A 331 -3.22 17.23 -6.59
CA THR A 331 -1.92 17.09 -5.91
C THR A 331 -1.82 17.88 -4.60
N ASN A 332 -2.82 18.69 -4.28
CA ASN A 332 -2.80 19.54 -3.10
C ASN A 332 -4.16 19.48 -2.39
N LEU A 333 -4.42 18.37 -1.73
CA LEU A 333 -5.63 18.15 -0.95
C LEU A 333 -5.33 18.29 0.55
N ALA A 334 -5.99 19.20 1.24
CA ALA A 334 -5.96 19.27 2.69
C ALA A 334 -6.85 18.18 3.32
N PRO A 335 -6.40 17.55 4.44
CA PRO A 335 -5.16 17.80 5.17
C PRO A 335 -3.92 17.20 4.51
N TYR A 336 -4.03 16.18 3.67
CA TYR A 336 -2.97 15.54 2.89
C TYR A 336 -3.56 14.88 1.64
N THR A 337 -2.77 14.73 0.60
CA THR A 337 -3.25 14.25 -0.71
C THR A 337 -3.57 12.77 -0.71
N GLY A 338 -2.83 11.95 0.02
CA GLY A 338 -3.00 10.50 0.07
C GLY A 338 -1.96 9.83 0.96
N LEU A 339 -1.87 8.51 0.89
CA LEU A 339 -0.85 7.72 1.55
C LEU A 339 0.12 7.15 0.52
N GLU A 340 1.40 7.25 0.83
CA GLU A 340 2.44 6.55 0.10
C GLU A 340 2.40 5.06 0.42
N ASN A 341 2.52 4.24 -0.62
CA ASN A 341 2.57 2.79 -0.52
C ASN A 341 3.81 2.28 -1.24
N CYS A 342 4.62 1.50 -0.56
CA CYS A 342 5.77 0.84 -1.15
C CYS A 342 5.42 -0.56 -1.66
N GLU A 343 6.04 -0.93 -2.77
CA GLU A 343 6.18 -2.32 -3.19
C GLU A 343 7.45 -2.87 -2.55
N TYR A 344 7.34 -3.95 -1.81
CA TYR A 344 8.44 -4.57 -1.11
C TYR A 344 8.88 -5.88 -1.75
N LEU A 345 10.13 -6.23 -1.55
CA LEU A 345 10.74 -7.48 -1.98
C LEU A 345 11.23 -8.25 -0.75
N TYR A 346 10.94 -9.55 -0.75
CA TYR A 346 11.34 -10.47 0.31
C TYR A 346 11.99 -11.70 -0.29
N VAL A 347 12.94 -12.27 0.43
CA VAL A 347 13.49 -13.59 0.15
C VAL A 347 12.61 -14.63 0.82
N VAL A 348 12.17 -15.66 0.09
CA VAL A 348 11.41 -16.78 0.68
C VAL A 348 12.34 -17.57 1.60
N ASN A 349 11.90 -17.84 2.82
CA ASN A 349 12.72 -18.61 3.76
C ASN A 349 12.89 -20.06 3.30
N ASN A 350 14.10 -20.58 3.46
CA ASN A 350 14.50 -21.90 2.99
C ASN A 350 14.33 -22.12 1.47
N CYS A 351 14.34 -21.05 0.68
CA CYS A 351 14.33 -21.14 -0.79
C CYS A 351 15.59 -21.86 -1.30
N LYS A 352 15.50 -22.36 -2.54
CA LYS A 352 16.59 -23.14 -3.16
C LYS A 352 17.75 -22.28 -3.63
N HIS A 353 17.50 -20.99 -3.89
CA HIS A 353 18.46 -20.07 -4.48
C HIS A 353 18.64 -18.79 -3.63
N PRO A 354 19.10 -18.91 -2.37
CA PRO A 354 19.21 -17.76 -1.46
C PRO A 354 20.17 -16.67 -1.93
N ALA A 355 21.23 -17.02 -2.68
CA ALA A 355 22.15 -16.04 -3.25
C ALA A 355 21.57 -15.39 -4.51
N ALA A 356 20.95 -16.19 -5.39
CA ALA A 356 20.29 -15.65 -6.58
C ALA A 356 19.12 -14.73 -6.26
N ALA A 357 18.32 -15.06 -5.25
CA ALA A 357 17.24 -14.20 -4.75
C ALA A 357 17.77 -12.82 -4.32
N ARG A 358 18.86 -12.80 -3.55
CA ARG A 358 19.47 -11.55 -3.07
C ARG A 358 20.14 -10.76 -4.19
N LEU A 359 20.77 -11.43 -5.13
CA LEU A 359 21.32 -10.81 -6.34
C LEU A 359 20.23 -10.16 -7.18
N PHE A 360 19.10 -10.86 -7.35
CA PHE A 360 17.94 -10.31 -8.06
C PHE A 360 17.39 -9.07 -7.36
N ILE A 361 17.19 -9.10 -6.04
CA ILE A 361 16.73 -7.95 -5.26
C ILE A 361 17.65 -6.74 -5.45
N ARG A 362 18.96 -6.92 -5.31
CA ARG A 362 19.94 -5.85 -5.53
C ARG A 362 19.83 -5.26 -6.95
N TRP A 363 19.74 -6.12 -7.94
CA TRP A 363 19.73 -5.69 -9.34
C TRP A 363 18.40 -5.03 -9.72
N VAL A 364 17.25 -5.60 -9.33
CA VAL A 364 15.93 -5.07 -9.71
C VAL A 364 15.65 -3.71 -9.05
N THR A 365 16.27 -3.43 -7.92
CA THR A 365 16.16 -2.15 -7.19
C THR A 365 17.20 -1.11 -7.62
N GLY A 366 17.88 -1.32 -8.73
CA GLY A 366 18.80 -0.33 -9.32
C GLY A 366 20.28 -0.74 -9.29
N GLY A 367 20.65 -1.85 -8.66
CA GLY A 367 22.06 -2.25 -8.52
C GLY A 367 22.86 -1.29 -7.66
N VAL A 368 24.18 -1.35 -7.77
CA VAL A 368 25.09 -0.53 -6.94
C VAL A 368 24.98 0.97 -7.26
N ASP A 369 24.73 1.34 -8.52
CA ASP A 369 24.79 2.73 -9.01
C ASP A 369 23.41 3.34 -9.35
N GLY A 370 22.32 2.67 -8.98
CA GLY A 370 20.95 3.12 -9.27
C GLY A 370 20.52 3.01 -10.74
N LYS A 371 21.32 2.34 -11.60
CA LYS A 371 21.15 2.36 -13.07
C LYS A 371 20.93 0.98 -13.69
N SER A 372 20.70 -0.04 -12.90
CA SER A 372 20.42 -1.38 -13.45
C SER A 372 19.18 -1.37 -14.35
N GLY A 373 19.16 -2.24 -15.35
CA GLY A 373 18.01 -2.41 -16.23
C GLY A 373 16.74 -2.87 -15.51
N GLY A 374 16.89 -3.45 -14.31
CA GLY A 374 15.80 -3.99 -13.50
C GLY A 374 14.82 -2.94 -12.98
N LEU A 375 15.31 -1.75 -12.63
CA LEU A 375 14.47 -0.68 -12.10
C LEU A 375 13.63 0.03 -13.19
N LYS A 376 14.09 0.00 -14.43
CA LYS A 376 13.50 0.75 -15.54
C LYS A 376 11.99 0.54 -15.76
N PRO A 377 11.42 -0.67 -15.69
CA PRO A 377 9.97 -0.87 -15.87
C PRO A 377 9.12 -0.19 -14.80
N PHE A 378 9.70 0.10 -13.64
CA PHE A 378 9.03 0.73 -12.50
C PHE A 378 9.21 2.26 -12.49
N SER A 379 10.20 2.78 -13.25
CA SER A 379 10.50 4.21 -13.39
C SER A 379 9.47 4.88 -14.32
N LYS A 380 8.30 5.18 -13.79
CA LYS A 380 7.19 5.81 -14.54
C LYS A 380 6.59 6.93 -13.71
N GLU A 381 6.05 7.93 -14.40
CA GLU A 381 5.22 8.95 -13.78
C GLU A 381 4.13 8.30 -12.91
N GLY A 382 3.96 8.78 -11.68
CA GLY A 382 3.06 8.19 -10.68
C GLY A 382 3.65 7.12 -9.79
N ASN A 383 4.90 6.79 -9.97
CA ASN A 383 5.72 6.07 -9.01
C ASN A 383 6.84 7.01 -8.51
N TRP A 384 7.44 6.66 -7.37
CA TRP A 384 8.58 7.40 -6.80
C TRP A 384 9.76 6.47 -6.57
N PRO A 385 11.00 6.91 -6.88
CA PRO A 385 12.18 6.17 -6.45
C PRO A 385 12.27 6.25 -4.92
N VAL A 386 12.59 5.12 -4.31
CA VAL A 386 12.84 5.03 -2.87
C VAL A 386 14.32 5.30 -2.54
N ARG A 387 15.19 5.32 -3.55
CA ARG A 387 16.63 5.56 -3.42
C ARG A 387 16.96 6.99 -3.81
N SER A 388 17.77 7.65 -3.00
CA SER A 388 18.18 9.04 -3.18
C SER A 388 19.16 9.27 -4.35
N ASP A 389 19.80 8.22 -4.88
CA ASP A 389 20.73 8.27 -6.02
C ASP A 389 20.07 7.92 -7.37
N VAL A 390 18.77 7.59 -7.37
CA VAL A 390 18.01 7.31 -8.60
C VAL A 390 17.41 8.59 -9.12
N GLU A 391 17.82 8.99 -10.33
CA GLU A 391 17.28 10.14 -11.06
C GLU A 391 16.24 9.67 -12.09
N GLY A 392 15.21 10.47 -12.36
CA GLY A 392 14.23 10.21 -13.42
C GLY A 392 12.95 11.00 -13.27
N ASP A 393 12.16 11.01 -14.34
CA ASP A 393 10.85 11.68 -14.43
C ASP A 393 9.73 10.82 -13.77
N TRP A 394 9.98 10.43 -12.54
CA TRP A 394 9.03 9.59 -11.80
C TRP A 394 7.91 10.42 -11.22
N ASN A 395 8.24 11.64 -10.83
CA ASN A 395 7.33 12.53 -10.13
C ASN A 395 6.87 13.63 -11.07
N PRO A 396 5.56 13.89 -11.19
CA PRO A 396 5.05 15.07 -11.85
C PRO A 396 5.51 16.30 -11.04
N ALA A 397 6.08 17.24 -11.73
CA ALA A 397 6.43 18.54 -11.16
C ALA A 397 5.16 19.33 -10.77
#